data_b971513d6984bec32a569dd318a645d8
#
_entry.id   b971513d6984bec32a569dd318a645d8
#
_cell.length_a   1.000
_cell.length_b   1.000
_cell.length_c   1.000
_cell.angle_alpha   90.00
_cell.angle_beta   90.00
_cell.angle_gamma   90.00
#
_symmetry.space_group_name_H-M   'P 1'
#
loop_
_entity.id
_entity.type
_entity.pdbx_description
1 polymer ?
#
loop_
_entity_poly.entity_id
_entity_poly.type
_entity_poly.pdbx_seq_one_letter_code
_entity_poly.pdbx_strand_id
1 'polypeptide(L)'
;MNKLSTLLLLVLVAVAMAQDEPTFADAKVKFGVKFVNAADEAYRESIFNTNLRSIRVNNANPNNTHKEGVNQFTFLSMVEFKNTFLGARPPQDVQLSALTPSLAWPPASRDWSTVPNVVTVVKNQGSCGSCWAFSAVAAIESLRFQAYRTIGANFSEQQLVSCSNAYGNQGCNGGWMHFAYNYVKAVGIVNESAYPYTSDSTGVSGTCKAVRNTFKISGYKNVSKNCDSVAAAVQVRPLSVAVDASNWSPYSSGILNSCGMKVNHAVLLVGVNSTTWKIKNSWGTGWGQSGYMLLDATNARNICNICFYANYPLK
;
A
#
# COMPACT_ATOMS: atom_id res chain seq x y z
N MET A 1 1.54 -34.97 -37.35
CA MET A 1 1.89 -34.96 -35.94
C MET A 1 0.71 -35.56 -35.18
N ASN A 2 0.94 -36.66 -34.48
CA ASN A 2 -0.12 -37.46 -33.85
C ASN A 2 -0.76 -36.71 -32.65
N LYS A 3 -2.10 -36.77 -32.56
CA LYS A 3 -2.87 -36.19 -31.42
C LYS A 3 -2.36 -36.65 -30.05
N LEU A 4 -1.71 -37.83 -29.97
CA LEU A 4 -1.06 -38.32 -28.76
C LEU A 4 0.18 -37.49 -28.36
N SER A 5 0.97 -37.02 -29.33
CA SER A 5 2.19 -36.20 -29.05
C SER A 5 1.81 -34.81 -28.58
N THR A 6 0.69 -34.27 -29.06
CA THR A 6 0.19 -32.94 -28.61
C THR A 6 -0.41 -33.01 -27.18
N LEU A 7 -1.08 -34.13 -26.87
CA LEU A 7 -1.63 -34.32 -25.53
C LEU A 7 -0.52 -34.57 -24.50
N LEU A 8 0.53 -35.32 -24.87
CA LEU A 8 1.69 -35.58 -24.01
C LEU A 8 2.48 -34.29 -23.74
N LEU A 9 2.62 -33.43 -24.75
CA LEU A 9 3.31 -32.13 -24.61
C LEU A 9 2.52 -31.16 -23.72
N LEU A 10 1.17 -31.15 -23.81
CA LEU A 10 0.30 -30.35 -22.95
C LEU A 10 0.34 -30.81 -21.49
N VAL A 11 0.38 -32.12 -21.26
CA VAL A 11 0.52 -32.69 -19.90
C VAL A 11 1.89 -32.40 -19.31
N LEU A 12 2.96 -32.52 -20.10
CA LEU A 12 4.32 -32.19 -19.67
C LEU A 12 4.51 -30.70 -19.36
N VAL A 13 3.90 -29.79 -20.14
CA VAL A 13 3.92 -28.36 -19.88
C VAL A 13 3.11 -28.02 -18.62
N ALA A 14 1.96 -28.67 -18.41
CA ALA A 14 1.16 -28.49 -17.21
C ALA A 14 1.89 -29.00 -15.93
N VAL A 15 2.64 -30.11 -16.03
CA VAL A 15 3.45 -30.64 -14.93
C VAL A 15 4.67 -29.76 -14.66
N ALA A 16 5.32 -29.22 -15.68
CA ALA A 16 6.46 -28.31 -15.53
C ALA A 16 6.07 -26.97 -14.92
N MET A 17 4.82 -26.48 -15.19
CA MET A 17 4.30 -25.24 -14.57
C MET A 17 3.87 -25.44 -13.10
N ALA A 18 3.66 -26.68 -12.66
CA ALA A 18 3.26 -27.02 -11.29
C ALA A 18 4.45 -27.12 -10.31
N GLN A 19 5.68 -27.10 -10.80
CA GLN A 19 6.88 -27.33 -9.97
C GLN A 19 7.46 -26.09 -9.27
N ASP A 20 6.99 -24.87 -9.58
CA ASP A 20 7.51 -23.61 -9.00
C ASP A 20 6.58 -22.95 -7.96
N GLU A 21 5.41 -23.49 -7.70
CA GLU A 21 4.52 -22.92 -6.71
C GLU A 21 4.77 -23.51 -5.32
N PRO A 22 4.99 -22.67 -4.28
CA PRO A 22 5.25 -23.16 -2.95
C PRO A 22 4.04 -23.94 -2.41
N THR A 23 4.29 -25.09 -1.81
CA THR A 23 3.28 -25.81 -1.01
C THR A 23 2.88 -25.01 0.23
N PHE A 24 1.80 -25.40 0.90
CA PHE A 24 1.43 -24.82 2.20
C PHE A 24 2.59 -24.88 3.20
N ALA A 25 3.29 -26.02 3.26
CA ALA A 25 4.43 -26.22 4.17
C ALA A 25 5.60 -25.28 3.82
N ASP A 26 5.96 -25.16 2.54
CA ASP A 26 7.02 -24.26 2.09
C ASP A 26 6.67 -22.80 2.39
N ALA A 27 5.44 -22.40 2.10
CA ALA A 27 4.97 -21.04 2.36
C ALA A 27 4.93 -20.73 3.87
N LYS A 28 4.49 -21.66 4.71
CA LYS A 28 4.52 -21.54 6.17
C LYS A 28 5.92 -21.25 6.69
N VAL A 29 6.92 -21.99 6.20
CA VAL A 29 8.34 -21.77 6.56
C VAL A 29 8.83 -20.44 6.02
N LYS A 30 8.61 -20.16 4.73
CA LYS A 30 9.09 -18.95 4.04
C LYS A 30 8.59 -17.66 4.70
N PHE A 31 7.32 -17.63 5.12
CA PHE A 31 6.69 -16.44 5.71
C PHE A 31 6.67 -16.46 7.24
N GLY A 32 7.25 -17.48 7.88
CA GLY A 32 7.36 -17.60 9.33
C GLY A 32 5.99 -17.70 10.04
N VAL A 33 4.97 -18.24 9.36
CA VAL A 33 3.60 -18.30 9.89
C VAL A 33 3.50 -19.41 10.93
N LYS A 34 2.91 -19.08 12.08
CA LYS A 34 2.64 -20.03 13.17
C LYS A 34 1.15 -20.07 13.45
N PHE A 35 0.64 -21.24 13.78
CA PHE A 35 -0.76 -21.47 14.08
C PHE A 35 -0.94 -21.82 15.56
N VAL A 36 -2.13 -21.53 16.09
CA VAL A 36 -2.41 -21.70 17.52
C VAL A 36 -2.49 -23.20 17.90
N ASN A 37 -3.05 -24.01 17.01
CA ASN A 37 -3.22 -25.45 17.18
C ASN A 37 -3.45 -26.13 15.81
N ALA A 38 -3.55 -27.45 15.80
CA ALA A 38 -3.75 -28.24 14.58
C ALA A 38 -5.08 -27.95 13.85
N ALA A 39 -6.13 -27.57 14.56
CA ALA A 39 -7.40 -27.19 13.92
C ALA A 39 -7.29 -25.84 13.19
N ASP A 40 -6.61 -24.86 13.78
CA ASP A 40 -6.30 -23.59 13.12
C ASP A 40 -5.38 -23.82 11.90
N GLU A 41 -4.36 -24.66 12.03
CA GLU A 41 -3.49 -25.01 10.91
C GLU A 41 -4.26 -25.64 9.74
N ALA A 42 -5.14 -26.61 9.99
CA ALA A 42 -5.97 -27.22 8.95
C ALA A 42 -6.94 -26.21 8.30
N TYR A 43 -7.51 -25.30 9.09
CA TYR A 43 -8.33 -24.21 8.56
C TYR A 43 -7.52 -23.28 7.65
N ARG A 44 -6.31 -22.87 8.06
CA ARG A 44 -5.42 -22.03 7.29
C ARG A 44 -4.94 -22.70 6.00
N GLU A 45 -4.70 -24.00 6.03
CA GLU A 45 -4.38 -24.78 4.83
C GLU A 45 -5.54 -24.79 3.83
N SER A 46 -6.78 -24.91 4.29
CA SER A 46 -7.95 -24.81 3.41
C SER A 46 -8.10 -23.46 2.74
N ILE A 47 -7.85 -22.37 3.48
CA ILE A 47 -7.82 -21.00 2.95
C ILE A 47 -6.68 -20.84 1.94
N PHE A 48 -5.46 -21.25 2.30
CA PHE A 48 -4.30 -21.20 1.44
C PHE A 48 -4.55 -21.88 0.08
N ASN A 49 -5.08 -23.11 0.12
CA ASN A 49 -5.39 -23.86 -1.09
C ASN A 49 -6.50 -23.20 -1.93
N THR A 50 -7.44 -22.52 -1.30
CA THR A 50 -8.47 -21.74 -1.99
C THR A 50 -7.87 -20.52 -2.68
N ASN A 51 -7.03 -19.76 -1.98
CA ASN A 51 -6.34 -18.59 -2.54
C ASN A 51 -5.36 -18.99 -3.64
N LEU A 52 -4.64 -20.10 -3.49
CA LEU A 52 -3.74 -20.64 -4.52
C LEU A 52 -4.49 -20.98 -5.81
N ARG A 53 -5.69 -21.60 -5.71
CA ARG A 53 -6.56 -21.83 -6.88
C ARG A 53 -6.96 -20.51 -7.56
N SER A 54 -7.34 -19.50 -6.77
CA SER A 54 -7.69 -18.17 -7.29
C SER A 54 -6.52 -17.52 -8.03
N ILE A 55 -5.32 -17.57 -7.45
CA ILE A 55 -4.08 -17.06 -8.07
C ILE A 55 -3.85 -17.74 -9.43
N ARG A 56 -4.00 -19.06 -9.52
CA ARG A 56 -3.84 -19.80 -10.78
C ARG A 56 -4.83 -19.36 -11.84
N VAL A 57 -6.11 -19.24 -11.47
CA VAL A 57 -7.18 -18.81 -12.38
C VAL A 57 -6.91 -17.38 -12.90
N ASN A 58 -6.54 -16.47 -12.01
CA ASN A 58 -6.25 -15.08 -12.36
C ASN A 58 -5.00 -14.97 -13.23
N ASN A 59 -3.96 -15.74 -12.95
CA ASN A 59 -2.73 -15.77 -13.76
C ASN A 59 -2.92 -16.40 -15.13
N ALA A 60 -3.89 -17.29 -15.30
CA ALA A 60 -4.25 -17.89 -16.58
C ALA A 60 -5.16 -16.98 -17.44
N ASN A 61 -5.78 -15.96 -16.87
CA ASN A 61 -6.65 -15.04 -17.59
C ASN A 61 -5.83 -14.10 -18.49
N PRO A 62 -5.97 -14.17 -19.83
CA PRO A 62 -5.19 -13.35 -20.75
C PRO A 62 -5.50 -11.84 -20.68
N ASN A 63 -6.62 -11.45 -20.07
CA ASN A 63 -7.00 -10.05 -19.89
C ASN A 63 -6.31 -9.40 -18.69
N ASN A 64 -5.70 -10.18 -17.79
CA ASN A 64 -4.94 -9.67 -16.66
C ASN A 64 -3.52 -9.30 -17.10
N THR A 65 -3.15 -8.04 -16.90
CA THR A 65 -1.82 -7.51 -17.23
C THR A 65 -0.86 -7.55 -16.03
N HIS A 66 -1.33 -8.08 -14.90
CA HIS A 66 -0.54 -8.35 -13.70
C HIS A 66 -0.43 -9.85 -13.43
N LYS A 67 0.45 -10.20 -12.49
CA LYS A 67 0.57 -11.54 -11.93
C LYS A 67 0.30 -11.49 -10.44
N GLU A 68 -0.29 -12.55 -9.96
CA GLU A 68 -0.52 -12.84 -8.55
C GLU A 68 0.46 -13.90 -8.07
N GLY A 69 0.77 -13.92 -6.79
CA GLY A 69 1.69 -14.89 -6.19
C GLY A 69 1.38 -15.17 -4.73
N VAL A 70 1.97 -16.26 -4.26
CA VAL A 70 1.91 -16.66 -2.84
C VAL A 70 2.76 -15.72 -2.00
N ASN A 71 2.15 -15.13 -0.97
CA ASN A 71 2.79 -14.24 -0.01
C ASN A 71 2.18 -14.43 1.40
N GLN A 72 2.56 -13.57 2.35
CA GLN A 72 2.09 -13.65 3.74
C GLN A 72 0.56 -13.57 3.91
N PHE A 73 -0.16 -13.05 2.93
CA PHE A 73 -1.63 -12.93 2.98
C PHE A 73 -2.36 -14.17 2.45
N THR A 74 -1.65 -15.10 1.82
CA THR A 74 -2.28 -16.29 1.23
C THR A 74 -2.93 -17.21 2.28
N PHE A 75 -2.55 -17.07 3.55
CA PHE A 75 -3.12 -17.78 4.69
C PHE A 75 -4.39 -17.13 5.27
N LEU A 76 -4.81 -15.98 4.74
CA LEU A 76 -5.94 -15.20 5.22
C LEU A 76 -7.12 -15.28 4.25
N SER A 77 -8.32 -15.38 4.80
CA SER A 77 -9.53 -15.12 4.02
C SER A 77 -9.58 -13.63 3.60
N MET A 78 -10.32 -13.33 2.53
CA MET A 78 -10.51 -11.96 2.06
C MET A 78 -11.14 -11.07 3.15
N VAL A 79 -11.97 -11.62 4.01
CA VAL A 79 -12.61 -10.90 5.11
C VAL A 79 -11.58 -10.53 6.18
N GLU A 80 -10.74 -11.48 6.59
CA GLU A 80 -9.66 -11.24 7.55
C GLU A 80 -8.68 -10.21 7.01
N PHE A 81 -8.24 -10.37 5.76
CA PHE A 81 -7.34 -9.39 5.12
C PHE A 81 -7.93 -7.97 5.14
N LYS A 82 -9.19 -7.81 4.70
CA LYS A 82 -9.85 -6.49 4.66
C LYS A 82 -9.98 -5.87 6.05
N ASN A 83 -10.35 -6.66 7.04
CA ASN A 83 -10.58 -6.15 8.39
C ASN A 83 -9.28 -5.79 9.12
N THR A 84 -8.17 -6.45 8.78
CA THR A 84 -6.88 -6.27 9.46
C THR A 84 -6.00 -5.22 8.80
N PHE A 85 -5.92 -5.23 7.47
CA PHE A 85 -4.91 -4.45 6.72
C PHE A 85 -5.45 -3.21 6.02
N LEU A 86 -6.79 -3.09 5.86
CA LEU A 86 -7.42 -1.98 5.15
C LEU A 86 -8.09 -1.02 6.12
N GLY A 87 -7.37 0.05 6.49
CA GLY A 87 -7.77 0.98 7.54
C GLY A 87 -8.03 2.42 7.06
N ALA A 88 -8.06 2.72 5.76
CA ALA A 88 -8.40 4.06 5.29
C ALA A 88 -9.93 4.28 5.37
N ARG A 89 -10.34 5.31 6.13
CA ARG A 89 -11.74 5.67 6.37
C ARG A 89 -11.96 7.11 5.92
N PRO A 90 -12.46 7.32 4.69
CA PRO A 90 -12.70 8.67 4.18
C PRO A 90 -13.74 9.39 5.06
N PRO A 91 -13.47 10.63 5.52
CA PRO A 91 -14.47 11.45 6.17
C PRO A 91 -15.57 11.85 5.18
N GLN A 92 -16.78 12.15 5.70
CA GLN A 92 -17.91 12.54 4.86
C GLN A 92 -17.66 13.85 4.10
N ASP A 93 -16.94 14.79 4.73
CA ASP A 93 -16.67 16.13 4.20
C ASP A 93 -15.18 16.37 3.94
N VAL A 94 -14.65 15.81 2.84
CA VAL A 94 -13.30 16.18 2.38
C VAL A 94 -13.38 17.53 1.67
N GLN A 95 -12.97 18.59 2.34
CA GLN A 95 -12.79 19.90 1.73
C GLN A 95 -11.73 19.83 0.65
N LEU A 96 -12.10 20.18 -0.57
CA LEU A 96 -11.14 20.29 -1.69
C LEU A 96 -10.39 21.60 -1.58
N SER A 97 -9.09 21.56 -1.76
CA SER A 97 -8.30 22.76 -1.97
C SER A 97 -8.68 23.42 -3.30
N ALA A 98 -8.39 24.73 -3.44
CA ALA A 98 -8.51 25.44 -4.71
C ALA A 98 -7.84 24.65 -5.84
N LEU A 99 -8.37 24.80 -7.05
CA LEU A 99 -7.95 24.09 -8.26
C LEU A 99 -6.43 23.87 -8.33
N THR A 100 -6.02 22.62 -8.30
CA THR A 100 -4.64 22.26 -8.58
C THR A 100 -4.43 22.37 -10.09
N PRO A 101 -3.29 22.90 -10.57
CA PRO A 101 -2.98 22.86 -11.99
C PRO A 101 -3.13 21.44 -12.54
N SER A 102 -3.75 21.30 -13.70
CA SER A 102 -3.82 20.03 -14.42
C SER A 102 -2.76 20.00 -15.51
N LEU A 103 -2.25 18.81 -15.81
CA LEU A 103 -1.39 18.56 -16.98
C LEU A 103 -2.19 17.76 -17.99
N ALA A 104 -2.01 18.07 -19.26
CA ALA A 104 -2.55 17.26 -20.33
C ALA A 104 -1.95 15.83 -20.25
N TRP A 105 -2.79 14.82 -20.46
CA TRP A 105 -2.33 13.44 -20.56
C TRP A 105 -1.72 13.15 -21.93
N PRO A 106 -0.63 12.37 -22.04
CA PRO A 106 0.13 11.74 -20.98
C PRO A 106 1.13 12.70 -20.30
N PRO A 107 1.35 12.56 -18.99
CA PRO A 107 2.34 13.36 -18.28
C PRO A 107 3.77 12.91 -18.64
N ALA A 108 4.75 13.77 -18.38
CA ALA A 108 6.14 13.36 -18.36
C ALA A 108 6.37 12.23 -17.36
N SER A 109 7.27 11.29 -17.66
CA SER A 109 7.60 10.22 -16.73
C SER A 109 8.26 10.77 -15.46
N ARG A 110 7.76 10.34 -14.30
CA ARG A 110 8.34 10.63 -12.99
C ARG A 110 8.33 9.39 -12.13
N ASP A 111 9.48 9.08 -11.52
CA ASP A 111 9.62 8.02 -10.51
C ASP A 111 10.51 8.53 -9.37
N TRP A 112 9.89 8.88 -8.25
CA TRP A 112 10.59 9.35 -7.07
C TRP A 112 11.34 8.24 -6.33
N SER A 113 10.97 6.98 -6.52
CA SER A 113 11.66 5.85 -5.89
C SER A 113 13.08 5.65 -6.41
N THR A 114 13.40 6.20 -7.59
CA THR A 114 14.76 6.19 -8.17
C THR A 114 15.58 7.41 -7.78
N VAL A 115 14.95 8.43 -7.17
CA VAL A 115 15.66 9.63 -6.72
C VAL A 115 16.18 9.39 -5.30
N PRO A 116 17.50 9.40 -5.08
CA PRO A 116 18.08 9.08 -3.78
C PRO A 116 17.47 9.89 -2.64
N ASN A 117 17.11 9.21 -1.56
CA ASN A 117 16.62 9.78 -0.29
C ASN A 117 15.25 10.50 -0.34
N VAL A 118 14.58 10.60 -1.48
CA VAL A 118 13.23 11.18 -1.55
C VAL A 118 12.19 10.21 -1.02
N VAL A 119 12.29 8.94 -1.41
CA VAL A 119 11.41 7.87 -0.91
C VAL A 119 12.21 6.99 0.03
N THR A 120 11.75 6.89 1.27
CA THR A 120 12.37 6.06 2.29
C THR A 120 12.11 4.57 2.06
N VAL A 121 12.73 3.68 2.86
CA VAL A 121 12.54 2.24 2.76
C VAL A 121 11.07 1.83 2.89
N VAL A 122 10.74 0.68 2.30
CA VAL A 122 9.41 0.09 2.46
C VAL A 122 9.28 -0.43 3.89
N LYS A 123 8.23 0.00 4.58
CA LYS A 123 7.88 -0.41 5.93
C LYS A 123 6.75 -1.44 5.95
N ASN A 124 6.44 -2.00 7.12
CA ASN A 124 5.37 -2.97 7.29
C ASN A 124 4.44 -2.56 8.44
N GLN A 125 3.17 -2.32 8.13
CA GLN A 125 2.14 -1.97 9.12
C GLN A 125 1.70 -3.15 9.99
N GLY A 126 2.04 -4.39 9.58
CA GLY A 126 1.62 -5.59 10.28
C GLY A 126 0.10 -5.71 10.42
N SER A 127 -0.35 -6.34 11.51
CA SER A 127 -1.76 -6.64 11.77
C SER A 127 -2.56 -5.44 12.35
N CYS A 128 -2.29 -4.23 11.86
CA CYS A 128 -2.94 -2.99 12.29
C CYS A 128 -3.46 -2.21 11.09
N GLY A 129 -4.70 -1.72 11.14
CA GLY A 129 -5.32 -0.89 10.09
C GLY A 129 -4.75 0.54 10.03
N SER A 130 -3.42 0.69 10.09
CA SER A 130 -2.69 1.95 10.20
C SER A 130 -2.13 2.48 8.88
N CYS A 131 -2.56 1.96 7.74
CA CYS A 131 -2.11 2.38 6.40
C CYS A 131 -2.14 3.91 6.20
N TRP A 132 -3.12 4.60 6.81
CA TRP A 132 -3.25 6.06 6.81
C TRP A 132 -2.05 6.75 7.48
N ALA A 133 -1.50 6.17 8.54
CA ALA A 133 -0.31 6.69 9.25
C ALA A 133 0.95 6.47 8.41
N PHE A 134 1.13 5.27 7.84
CA PHE A 134 2.27 4.95 6.95
C PHE A 134 2.28 5.82 5.69
N SER A 135 1.13 6.04 5.07
CA SER A 135 1.00 6.95 3.92
C SER A 135 1.38 8.39 4.28
N ALA A 136 0.86 8.91 5.41
CA ALA A 136 1.16 10.26 5.86
C ALA A 136 2.63 10.43 6.24
N VAL A 137 3.21 9.49 7.00
CA VAL A 137 4.63 9.52 7.40
C VAL A 137 5.54 9.48 6.19
N ALA A 138 5.29 8.58 5.22
CA ALA A 138 6.10 8.49 4.02
C ALA A 138 6.11 9.80 3.21
N ALA A 139 4.97 10.50 3.12
CA ALA A 139 4.90 11.81 2.48
C ALA A 139 5.65 12.90 3.28
N ILE A 140 5.59 12.86 4.62
CA ILE A 140 6.34 13.79 5.51
C ILE A 140 7.85 13.53 5.38
N GLU A 141 8.30 12.29 5.31
CA GLU A 141 9.70 11.91 5.10
C GLU A 141 10.20 12.45 3.75
N SER A 142 9.41 12.30 2.69
CA SER A 142 9.72 12.87 1.36
C SER A 142 9.80 14.39 1.40
N LEU A 143 8.85 15.08 2.07
CA LEU A 143 8.90 16.53 2.28
C LEU A 143 10.16 16.93 3.04
N ARG A 144 10.52 16.22 4.11
CA ARG A 144 11.71 16.51 4.93
C ARG A 144 12.97 16.52 4.09
N PHE A 145 13.16 15.51 3.22
CA PHE A 145 14.32 15.47 2.34
C PHE A 145 14.26 16.59 1.28
N GLN A 146 13.13 16.77 0.60
CA GLN A 146 13.00 17.78 -0.45
C GLN A 146 13.24 19.21 0.07
N ALA A 147 12.74 19.51 1.28
CA ALA A 147 12.81 20.85 1.86
C ALA A 147 14.13 21.17 2.53
N TYR A 148 14.78 20.18 3.17
CA TYR A 148 15.95 20.41 4.04
C TYR A 148 17.18 19.61 3.63
N ARG A 149 17.10 18.77 2.61
CA ARG A 149 18.17 17.85 2.17
C ARG A 149 18.71 16.95 3.28
N THR A 150 17.89 16.70 4.30
CA THR A 150 18.26 15.85 5.45
C THR A 150 18.02 14.39 5.07
N ILE A 151 19.10 13.60 5.06
CA ILE A 151 19.07 12.16 4.80
C ILE A 151 18.59 11.42 6.06
N GLY A 152 17.93 10.26 5.86
CA GLY A 152 17.61 9.33 6.94
C GLY A 152 16.41 9.74 7.80
N ALA A 153 15.48 10.54 7.26
CA ALA A 153 14.19 10.73 7.92
C ALA A 153 13.49 9.38 8.08
N ASN A 154 13.22 8.99 9.31
CA ASN A 154 12.47 7.79 9.67
C ASN A 154 11.57 8.15 10.85
N PHE A 155 10.38 8.68 10.53
CA PHE A 155 9.43 9.14 11.54
C PHE A 155 8.53 8.02 12.03
N SER A 156 7.97 8.22 13.24
CA SER A 156 7.17 7.23 13.96
C SER A 156 5.73 7.19 13.48
N GLU A 157 5.33 6.10 12.87
CA GLU A 157 3.93 5.77 12.62
C GLU A 157 3.19 5.47 13.93
N GLN A 158 3.88 4.86 14.90
CA GLN A 158 3.28 4.53 16.20
C GLN A 158 2.80 5.78 16.93
N GLN A 159 3.54 6.89 16.88
CA GLN A 159 3.10 8.13 17.50
C GLN A 159 1.76 8.60 16.92
N LEU A 160 1.58 8.51 15.59
CA LEU A 160 0.30 8.84 14.96
C LEU A 160 -0.80 7.87 15.38
N VAL A 161 -0.51 6.57 15.34
CA VAL A 161 -1.46 5.50 15.71
C VAL A 161 -1.94 5.66 17.14
N SER A 162 -1.05 5.96 18.09
CA SER A 162 -1.39 6.06 19.50
C SER A 162 -1.95 7.42 19.93
N CYS A 163 -1.59 8.52 19.23
CA CYS A 163 -1.79 9.88 19.78
C CYS A 163 -2.74 10.78 18.96
N SER A 164 -3.11 10.41 17.73
CA SER A 164 -3.87 11.32 16.86
C SER A 164 -5.39 11.17 16.93
N ASN A 165 -5.93 10.49 17.96
CA ASN A 165 -7.38 10.25 18.11
C ASN A 165 -8.18 11.53 18.21
N ALA A 166 -7.69 12.54 18.96
CA ALA A 166 -8.35 13.84 19.07
C ALA A 166 -8.42 14.62 17.75
N TYR A 167 -7.71 14.17 16.72
CA TYR A 167 -7.70 14.74 15.37
C TYR A 167 -8.58 13.97 14.39
N GLY A 168 -9.25 12.89 14.84
CA GLY A 168 -10.21 12.11 14.05
C GLY A 168 -9.72 10.72 13.62
N ASN A 169 -8.47 10.33 13.93
CA ASN A 169 -7.96 8.99 13.68
C ASN A 169 -8.40 8.00 14.77
N GLN A 170 -8.44 6.70 14.47
CA GLN A 170 -8.91 5.65 15.38
C GLN A 170 -7.84 4.55 15.59
N GLY A 171 -6.55 4.91 15.49
CA GLY A 171 -5.45 3.96 15.66
C GLY A 171 -5.50 2.81 14.67
N CYS A 172 -5.41 1.57 15.16
CA CYS A 172 -5.51 0.36 14.33
C CYS A 172 -6.91 0.11 13.74
N ASN A 173 -7.95 0.77 14.25
CA ASN A 173 -9.30 0.69 13.69
C ASN A 173 -9.49 1.57 12.45
N GLY A 174 -8.45 2.29 12.05
CA GLY A 174 -8.42 3.09 10.84
C GLY A 174 -8.25 4.59 11.09
N GLY A 175 -8.21 5.34 10.00
CA GLY A 175 -8.02 6.78 10.04
C GLY A 175 -7.83 7.38 8.65
N TRP A 176 -7.34 8.62 8.64
CA TRP A 176 -7.19 9.38 7.41
C TRP A 176 -5.95 10.29 7.41
N MET A 177 -5.29 10.43 6.27
CA MET A 177 -3.97 11.07 6.15
C MET A 177 -3.98 12.54 6.57
N HIS A 178 -5.01 13.32 6.21
CA HIS A 178 -5.03 14.73 6.61
C HIS A 178 -5.28 14.93 8.11
N PHE A 179 -5.92 14.00 8.81
CA PHE A 179 -5.99 14.03 10.27
C PHE A 179 -4.61 13.82 10.90
N ALA A 180 -3.79 12.93 10.31
CA ALA A 180 -2.39 12.79 10.70
C ALA A 180 -1.58 14.07 10.45
N TYR A 181 -1.79 14.75 9.32
CA TYR A 181 -1.14 16.04 9.05
C TYR A 181 -1.56 17.12 10.03
N ASN A 182 -2.84 17.20 10.40
CA ASN A 182 -3.32 18.13 11.43
C ASN A 182 -2.64 17.89 12.77
N TYR A 183 -2.48 16.62 13.18
CA TYR A 183 -1.70 16.26 14.36
C TYR A 183 -0.26 16.74 14.26
N VAL A 184 0.46 16.41 13.17
CA VAL A 184 1.88 16.77 13.00
C VAL A 184 2.07 18.29 12.90
N LYS A 185 1.14 19.02 12.32
CA LYS A 185 1.12 20.48 12.33
C LYS A 185 1.05 21.04 13.74
N ALA A 186 0.14 20.55 14.56
CA ALA A 186 -0.11 21.07 15.90
C ALA A 186 0.97 20.60 16.90
N VAL A 187 1.24 19.30 16.91
CA VAL A 187 2.05 18.63 17.94
C VAL A 187 3.47 18.38 17.45
N GLY A 188 3.66 17.95 16.21
CA GLY A 188 4.93 17.49 15.66
C GLY A 188 5.06 15.97 15.67
N ILE A 189 6.19 15.48 15.14
CA ILE A 189 6.49 14.05 15.04
C ILE A 189 7.94 13.78 15.40
N VAL A 190 8.19 12.64 16.04
CA VAL A 190 9.55 12.17 16.39
C VAL A 190 10.02 11.09 15.43
N ASN A 191 11.30 10.77 15.50
CA ASN A 191 11.87 9.63 14.80
C ASN A 191 11.33 8.31 15.35
N GLU A 192 11.34 7.28 14.54
CA GLU A 192 10.95 5.90 14.86
C GLU A 192 11.71 5.36 16.08
N SER A 193 13.01 5.67 16.20
CA SER A 193 13.84 5.25 17.34
C SER A 193 13.37 5.80 18.68
N ALA A 194 12.71 6.96 18.71
CA ALA A 194 12.18 7.57 19.94
C ALA A 194 10.75 7.07 20.26
N TYR A 195 10.05 6.54 19.29
CA TYR A 195 8.70 5.99 19.46
C TYR A 195 8.50 4.81 18.49
N PRO A 196 9.07 3.64 18.79
CA PRO A 196 9.08 2.48 17.89
C PRO A 196 7.69 1.94 17.58
N TYR A 197 7.52 1.41 16.36
CA TYR A 197 6.29 0.77 15.94
C TYR A 197 6.11 -0.59 16.63
N THR A 198 5.01 -0.77 17.35
CA THR A 198 4.69 -1.97 18.14
C THR A 198 3.31 -2.55 17.82
N SER A 199 2.54 -1.89 16.98
CA SER A 199 1.20 -2.33 16.58
C SER A 199 1.22 -3.41 15.50
N ASP A 200 2.37 -3.72 14.91
CA ASP A 200 2.55 -4.71 13.83
C ASP A 200 2.12 -6.11 14.23
N SER A 201 2.53 -6.56 15.40
CA SER A 201 2.29 -7.91 15.93
C SER A 201 1.08 -7.98 16.87
N THR A 202 0.76 -6.85 17.52
CA THR A 202 -0.30 -6.81 18.54
C THR A 202 -1.67 -6.45 17.97
N GLY A 203 -1.73 -5.72 16.86
CA GLY A 203 -2.96 -5.15 16.32
C GLY A 203 -3.60 -4.08 17.23
N VAL A 204 -2.88 -3.62 18.26
CA VAL A 204 -3.37 -2.67 19.27
C VAL A 204 -2.72 -1.32 19.08
N SER A 205 -3.52 -0.25 19.16
CA SER A 205 -3.05 1.14 18.96
C SER A 205 -2.03 1.62 20.00
N GLY A 206 -1.99 0.98 21.17
CA GLY A 206 -1.16 1.41 22.30
C GLY A 206 -1.65 2.72 22.94
N THR A 207 -1.06 3.04 24.09
CA THR A 207 -1.33 4.28 24.81
C THR A 207 -0.39 5.38 24.32
N CYS A 208 -0.92 6.59 24.12
CA CYS A 208 -0.11 7.74 23.75
C CYS A 208 0.91 8.09 24.84
N LYS A 209 2.17 8.15 24.47
CA LYS A 209 3.28 8.54 25.34
C LYS A 209 3.71 9.96 25.04
N ALA A 210 4.00 10.74 26.07
CA ALA A 210 4.58 12.06 25.91
C ALA A 210 6.00 11.96 25.33
N VAL A 211 6.25 12.68 24.24
CA VAL A 211 7.57 12.77 23.61
C VAL A 211 7.89 14.21 23.26
N ARG A 212 9.18 14.55 23.19
CA ARG A 212 9.63 15.84 22.65
C ARG A 212 9.66 15.75 21.13
N ASN A 213 8.72 16.39 20.48
CA ASN A 213 8.60 16.38 19.02
C ASN A 213 9.65 17.31 18.38
N THR A 214 10.27 16.82 17.32
CA THR A 214 11.40 17.51 16.68
C THR A 214 11.05 18.07 15.31
N PHE A 215 10.02 17.57 14.65
CA PHE A 215 9.63 18.00 13.32
C PHE A 215 8.15 18.36 13.24
N LYS A 216 7.84 19.51 12.66
CA LYS A 216 6.49 19.98 12.35
C LYS A 216 6.37 20.31 10.88
N ILE A 217 5.16 20.18 10.35
CA ILE A 217 4.75 20.68 9.06
C ILE A 217 3.90 21.96 9.25
N SER A 218 3.83 22.84 8.25
CA SER A 218 2.99 24.03 8.31
C SER A 218 1.52 23.75 7.98
N GLY A 219 1.26 22.63 7.32
CA GLY A 219 -0.09 22.22 6.90
C GLY A 219 -0.04 21.14 5.83
N TYR A 220 -1.13 21.05 5.07
CA TYR A 220 -1.24 20.14 3.92
C TYR A 220 -2.11 20.77 2.84
N LYS A 221 -2.05 20.20 1.63
CA LYS A 221 -2.98 20.49 0.54
C LYS A 221 -3.64 19.22 0.04
N ASN A 222 -4.93 19.29 -0.23
CA ASN A 222 -5.64 18.29 -1.02
C ASN A 222 -5.46 18.60 -2.50
N VAL A 223 -5.33 17.59 -3.33
CA VAL A 223 -5.27 17.69 -4.79
C VAL A 223 -6.69 17.60 -5.33
N SER A 224 -6.99 18.30 -6.43
CA SER A 224 -8.30 18.22 -7.10
C SER A 224 -8.63 16.78 -7.53
N LYS A 225 -9.90 16.37 -7.43
CA LYS A 225 -10.37 14.99 -7.67
C LYS A 225 -10.38 14.63 -9.18
N ASN A 226 -9.25 14.71 -9.83
CA ASN A 226 -9.06 14.25 -11.21
C ASN A 226 -7.62 13.79 -11.45
N CYS A 227 -7.42 12.91 -12.40
CA CYS A 227 -6.13 12.29 -12.65
C CYS A 227 -5.08 13.26 -13.20
N ASP A 228 -5.49 14.26 -13.97
CA ASP A 228 -4.55 15.27 -14.51
C ASP A 228 -3.94 16.11 -13.39
N SER A 229 -4.75 16.51 -12.39
CA SER A 229 -4.25 17.23 -11.21
C SER A 229 -3.35 16.35 -10.33
N VAL A 230 -3.68 15.06 -10.16
CA VAL A 230 -2.84 14.12 -9.43
C VAL A 230 -1.52 13.88 -10.17
N ALA A 231 -1.57 13.74 -11.50
CA ALA A 231 -0.36 13.63 -12.34
C ALA A 231 0.52 14.88 -12.23
N ALA A 232 -0.07 16.09 -12.26
CA ALA A 232 0.65 17.32 -12.06
C ALA A 232 1.31 17.41 -10.68
N ALA A 233 0.58 17.03 -9.63
CA ALA A 233 1.09 17.10 -8.27
C ALA A 233 2.23 16.11 -8.02
N VAL A 234 2.13 14.86 -8.55
CA VAL A 234 3.19 13.86 -8.39
C VAL A 234 4.45 14.18 -9.19
N GLN A 235 4.39 15.03 -10.22
CA GLN A 235 5.60 15.57 -10.87
C GLN A 235 6.49 16.34 -9.89
N VAL A 236 5.88 16.97 -8.89
CA VAL A 236 6.59 17.85 -7.94
C VAL A 236 7.03 17.12 -6.68
N ARG A 237 6.24 16.13 -6.20
CA ARG A 237 6.48 15.38 -4.95
C ARG A 237 5.67 14.10 -4.87
N PRO A 238 6.10 13.11 -4.06
CA PRO A 238 5.23 12.00 -3.69
C PRO A 238 3.96 12.47 -2.97
N LEU A 239 2.87 11.73 -3.14
CA LEU A 239 1.55 12.07 -2.59
C LEU A 239 1.01 10.93 -1.72
N SER A 240 0.39 11.27 -0.61
CA SER A 240 -0.52 10.34 0.04
C SER A 240 -1.79 10.21 -0.79
N VAL A 241 -2.17 8.96 -1.12
CA VAL A 241 -3.40 8.67 -1.88
C VAL A 241 -4.19 7.58 -1.17
N ALA A 242 -5.52 7.64 -1.32
CA ALA A 242 -6.40 6.60 -0.81
C ALA A 242 -7.04 5.85 -1.97
N VAL A 243 -7.11 4.52 -1.84
CA VAL A 243 -7.42 3.58 -2.93
C VAL A 243 -8.34 2.46 -2.48
N ASP A 244 -8.94 1.75 -3.42
CA ASP A 244 -9.54 0.44 -3.19
C ASP A 244 -8.49 -0.65 -3.37
N ALA A 245 -8.03 -1.23 -2.28
CA ALA A 245 -7.07 -2.32 -2.26
C ALA A 245 -7.69 -3.69 -1.98
N SER A 246 -9.00 -3.84 -2.20
CA SER A 246 -9.75 -5.06 -1.85
C SER A 246 -9.21 -6.33 -2.50
N ASN A 247 -8.58 -6.23 -3.67
CA ASN A 247 -8.01 -7.35 -4.43
C ASN A 247 -6.47 -7.30 -4.53
N TRP A 248 -5.80 -6.50 -3.70
CA TRP A 248 -4.35 -6.31 -3.81
C TRP A 248 -3.53 -7.38 -3.10
N SER A 249 -4.14 -8.15 -2.16
CA SER A 249 -3.39 -9.10 -1.34
C SER A 249 -2.48 -10.05 -2.14
N PRO A 250 -2.90 -10.66 -3.27
CA PRO A 250 -2.07 -11.60 -4.01
C PRO A 250 -1.16 -10.95 -5.07
N TYR A 251 -1.22 -9.62 -5.27
CA TYR A 251 -0.41 -8.96 -6.30
C TYR A 251 1.08 -9.26 -6.13
N SER A 252 1.76 -9.66 -7.21
CA SER A 252 3.19 -9.93 -7.24
C SER A 252 3.96 -9.08 -8.25
N SER A 253 3.43 -8.87 -9.45
CA SER A 253 4.13 -8.11 -10.50
C SER A 253 3.20 -7.65 -11.63
N GLY A 254 3.73 -6.88 -12.58
CA GLY A 254 2.99 -6.39 -13.74
C GLY A 254 2.12 -5.18 -13.41
N ILE A 255 1.16 -4.87 -14.28
CA ILE A 255 0.29 -3.69 -14.17
C ILE A 255 -1.11 -4.15 -13.78
N LEU A 256 -1.57 -3.80 -12.57
CA LEU A 256 -2.94 -4.10 -12.16
C LEU A 256 -3.92 -3.24 -12.97
N ASN A 257 -4.79 -3.89 -13.74
CA ASN A 257 -5.72 -3.23 -14.67
C ASN A 257 -7.20 -3.37 -14.28
N SER A 258 -7.50 -4.01 -13.15
CA SER A 258 -8.87 -4.19 -12.66
C SER A 258 -8.94 -4.00 -11.15
N CYS A 259 -9.87 -3.17 -10.68
CA CYS A 259 -9.99 -2.78 -9.29
C CYS A 259 -11.39 -2.23 -8.99
N GLY A 260 -11.82 -2.34 -7.74
CA GLY A 260 -12.99 -1.64 -7.25
C GLY A 260 -12.75 -0.14 -7.04
N MET A 261 -13.79 0.56 -6.59
CA MET A 261 -13.76 2.02 -6.37
C MET A 261 -14.07 2.41 -4.92
N LYS A 262 -14.24 1.43 -4.02
CA LYS A 262 -14.55 1.66 -2.61
C LYS A 262 -13.27 1.82 -1.81
N VAL A 263 -12.89 3.06 -1.55
CA VAL A 263 -11.67 3.40 -0.79
C VAL A 263 -11.64 2.73 0.58
N ASN A 264 -10.53 2.06 0.86
CA ASN A 264 -10.29 1.32 2.11
C ASN A 264 -8.82 1.23 2.52
N HIS A 265 -7.88 1.73 1.69
CA HIS A 265 -6.45 1.67 1.94
C HIS A 265 -5.78 2.99 1.59
N ALA A 266 -4.66 3.31 2.25
CA ALA A 266 -3.88 4.50 1.99
C ALA A 266 -2.40 4.14 1.73
N VAL A 267 -1.82 4.74 0.70
CA VAL A 267 -0.47 4.44 0.21
C VAL A 267 0.25 5.70 -0.23
N LEU A 268 1.52 5.58 -0.63
CA LEU A 268 2.28 6.68 -1.22
C LEU A 268 2.35 6.51 -2.75
N LEU A 269 1.80 7.46 -3.50
CA LEU A 269 2.01 7.56 -4.94
C LEU A 269 3.39 8.18 -5.17
N VAL A 270 4.29 7.42 -5.79
CA VAL A 270 5.69 7.81 -6.00
C VAL A 270 6.04 8.08 -7.45
N GLY A 271 5.16 7.77 -8.39
CA GLY A 271 5.47 7.99 -9.80
C GLY A 271 4.27 7.86 -10.72
N VAL A 272 4.46 8.39 -11.93
CA VAL A 272 3.50 8.32 -13.04
C VAL A 272 4.25 8.34 -14.37
N ASN A 273 3.70 7.65 -15.36
CA ASN A 273 4.04 7.80 -16.77
C ASN A 273 2.78 7.64 -17.63
N SER A 274 2.92 7.49 -18.93
CA SER A 274 1.79 7.37 -19.87
C SER A 274 0.89 6.15 -19.62
N THR A 275 1.39 5.12 -18.93
CA THR A 275 0.71 3.84 -18.77
C THR A 275 0.54 3.39 -17.32
N THR A 276 1.29 3.96 -16.37
CA THR A 276 1.30 3.46 -15.00
C THR A 276 1.33 4.55 -13.94
N TRP A 277 0.62 4.31 -12.83
CA TRP A 277 0.86 4.89 -11.51
C TRP A 277 1.75 3.94 -10.73
N LYS A 278 2.82 4.45 -10.11
CA LYS A 278 3.69 3.66 -9.23
C LYS A 278 3.41 3.95 -7.77
N ILE A 279 3.11 2.91 -7.04
CA ILE A 279 2.72 2.95 -5.62
C ILE A 279 3.82 2.34 -4.75
N LYS A 280 4.16 3.00 -3.64
CA LYS A 280 4.86 2.41 -2.50
C LYS A 280 3.82 2.02 -1.45
N ASN A 281 3.76 0.73 -1.11
CA ASN A 281 2.85 0.18 -0.10
C ASN A 281 3.53 0.02 1.26
N SER A 282 2.80 -0.39 2.28
CA SER A 282 3.23 -0.59 3.67
C SER A 282 3.02 -2.03 4.16
N TRP A 283 3.27 -3.01 3.31
CA TRP A 283 3.13 -4.45 3.61
C TRP A 283 4.45 -5.21 3.56
N GLY A 284 5.57 -4.50 3.76
CA GLY A 284 6.91 -5.06 3.69
C GLY A 284 7.39 -5.34 2.26
N THR A 285 8.68 -5.66 2.14
CA THR A 285 9.34 -5.93 0.84
C THR A 285 9.02 -7.31 0.27
N GLY A 286 8.43 -8.20 1.07
CA GLY A 286 7.98 -9.53 0.62
C GLY A 286 6.68 -9.52 -0.19
N TRP A 287 5.99 -8.38 -0.28
CA TRP A 287 4.79 -8.20 -1.06
C TRP A 287 5.08 -7.43 -2.35
N GLY A 288 4.40 -7.81 -3.44
CA GLY A 288 4.48 -7.12 -4.73
C GLY A 288 5.91 -7.07 -5.29
N GLN A 289 6.25 -5.99 -5.96
CA GLN A 289 7.58 -5.74 -6.51
C GLN A 289 8.46 -5.07 -5.43
N SER A 290 8.94 -5.84 -4.46
CA SER A 290 9.71 -5.35 -3.30
C SER A 290 8.98 -4.26 -2.52
N GLY A 291 7.67 -4.42 -2.31
CA GLY A 291 6.79 -3.47 -1.61
C GLY A 291 6.17 -2.40 -2.49
N TYR A 292 6.43 -2.43 -3.79
CA TYR A 292 5.83 -1.53 -4.78
C TYR A 292 4.82 -2.25 -5.66
N MET A 293 3.95 -1.48 -6.31
CA MET A 293 3.06 -1.97 -7.35
C MET A 293 2.84 -0.93 -8.45
N LEU A 294 2.37 -1.42 -9.59
CA LEU A 294 1.97 -0.61 -10.73
C LEU A 294 0.47 -0.76 -10.97
N LEU A 295 -0.21 0.38 -11.09
CA LEU A 295 -1.62 0.46 -11.50
C LEU A 295 -1.71 1.02 -12.91
N ASP A 296 -2.70 0.57 -13.68
CA ASP A 296 -2.97 1.07 -15.03
C ASP A 296 -3.38 2.54 -14.99
N ALA A 297 -2.63 3.38 -15.69
CA ALA A 297 -2.88 4.81 -15.83
C ALA A 297 -3.27 5.21 -17.25
N THR A 298 -3.44 4.26 -18.17
CA THR A 298 -3.73 4.50 -19.58
C THR A 298 -4.95 5.43 -19.72
N ASN A 299 -4.81 6.47 -20.52
CA ASN A 299 -5.87 7.48 -20.77
C ASN A 299 -6.34 8.20 -19.47
N ALA A 300 -5.44 8.52 -18.56
CA ALA A 300 -5.76 9.15 -17.27
C ALA A 300 -6.76 8.34 -16.43
N ARG A 301 -6.64 7.00 -16.44
CA ARG A 301 -7.58 6.10 -15.77
C ARG A 301 -7.54 6.25 -14.26
N ASN A 302 -8.69 6.52 -13.66
CA ASN A 302 -8.88 6.54 -12.21
C ASN A 302 -9.10 5.11 -11.67
N ILE A 303 -8.13 4.25 -11.84
CA ILE A 303 -8.19 2.87 -11.33
C ILE A 303 -8.09 2.86 -9.80
N CYS A 304 -8.79 1.95 -9.14
CA CYS A 304 -8.81 1.83 -7.66
C CYS A 304 -9.14 3.15 -6.94
N ASN A 305 -9.75 4.11 -7.62
CA ASN A 305 -10.07 5.45 -7.09
C ASN A 305 -8.85 6.34 -6.74
N ILE A 306 -7.67 6.06 -7.32
CA ILE A 306 -6.39 6.70 -6.98
C ILE A 306 -6.40 8.22 -7.14
N CYS A 307 -7.23 8.76 -8.06
CA CYS A 307 -7.25 10.19 -8.38
C CYS A 307 -8.20 11.01 -7.49
N PHE A 308 -8.93 10.39 -6.55
CA PHE A 308 -9.99 11.10 -5.80
C PHE A 308 -9.52 11.67 -4.47
N TYR A 309 -8.58 11.01 -3.80
CA TYR A 309 -8.16 11.38 -2.45
C TYR A 309 -6.64 11.44 -2.37
N ALA A 310 -6.08 12.42 -3.06
CA ALA A 310 -4.66 12.71 -3.00
C ALA A 310 -4.39 13.96 -2.16
N ASN A 311 -3.36 13.92 -1.33
CA ASN A 311 -2.92 15.06 -0.53
C ASN A 311 -1.41 14.99 -0.23
N TYR A 312 -0.85 16.10 0.22
CA TYR A 312 0.56 16.20 0.57
C TYR A 312 0.81 17.23 1.65
N PRO A 313 1.83 17.01 2.53
CA PRO A 313 2.20 17.95 3.56
C PRO A 313 2.95 19.17 2.99
N LEU A 314 2.91 20.28 3.73
CA LEU A 314 3.62 21.54 3.45
C LEU A 314 4.72 21.79 4.48
N LYS A 315 5.79 22.46 4.01
CA LYS A 315 6.89 22.95 4.86
C LYS A 315 6.42 24.06 5.77
#